data_07ea7c74948124cdb4b2fec6086f87b5
#
_entry.id   07ea7c74948124cdb4b2fec6086f87b5
#
_cell.length_a   1.000
_cell.length_b   1.000
_cell.length_c   1.000
_cell.angle_alpha   90.00
_cell.angle_beta   90.00
_cell.angle_gamma   90.00
#
_symmetry.space_group_name_H-M   'P 1'
#
loop_
_entity.id
_entity.type
_entity.pdbx_description
1 polymer ?
#
loop_
_entity_poly.entity_id
_entity_poly.type
_entity_poly.pdbx_seq_one_letter_code
_entity_poly.pdbx_strand_id
1 'polypeptide(L)'
;MTTSTSEQTAGTHAGPASQDVLRDLYADWSAIMAATPDLGIRLLRSLFDEWHQPTVEPQGVTYREDTVGGVPSIWCLPEGADKSKVLLYTHGGGFAVGSAASHRKLAGHVARAVGAVSFVLDYRRAPEFQHPAQVEDGVAAFDALVASGIAPQDITTIGDSAGGNLAIAIALSLKAQGRPGPGSVVAFSPWLDMENKGETLVTNNDTDALITPELLEGMIAGVLGDTVDPKAPLANPLYADFTGFPRLYVTAGSVESLLDNSTRLVERARAAGVDVTLSIGEGQQHVYPFLAGRSAIVAEEFDKLATWYRN
;
A
#
# COMPACT_ATOMS: atom_id res chain seq x y z
N MET A 1 -35.44 -9.17 57.31
CA MET A 1 -34.11 -8.74 56.91
C MET A 1 -33.94 -9.16 55.46
N THR A 2 -34.21 -8.26 54.54
CA THR A 2 -34.10 -8.46 53.10
C THR A 2 -32.88 -7.73 52.60
N THR A 3 -31.86 -8.46 52.20
CA THR A 3 -30.63 -7.91 51.61
C THR A 3 -30.88 -7.68 50.10
N SER A 4 -30.90 -6.41 49.73
CA SER A 4 -30.93 -5.96 48.34
C SER A 4 -29.51 -6.05 47.77
N THR A 5 -29.29 -6.91 46.79
CA THR A 5 -28.06 -6.95 45.95
C THR A 5 -28.27 -5.98 44.78
N SER A 6 -27.48 -4.90 44.79
CA SER A 6 -27.37 -3.98 43.65
C SER A 6 -26.52 -4.62 42.56
N GLU A 7 -27.11 -4.97 41.43
CA GLU A 7 -26.40 -5.28 40.21
C GLU A 7 -25.77 -3.99 39.63
N GLN A 8 -24.44 -3.92 39.66
CA GLN A 8 -23.68 -2.94 38.88
C GLN A 8 -23.67 -3.40 37.44
N THR A 9 -24.45 -2.73 36.60
CA THR A 9 -24.30 -2.82 35.13
C THR A 9 -22.97 -2.22 34.74
N ALA A 10 -22.03 -3.08 34.34
CA ALA A 10 -20.80 -2.65 33.68
C ALA A 10 -21.16 -1.96 32.35
N GLY A 11 -21.02 -0.65 32.29
CA GLY A 11 -21.13 0.11 31.08
C GLY A 11 -19.98 -0.29 30.14
N THR A 12 -20.30 -0.95 29.04
CA THR A 12 -19.38 -1.14 27.95
C THR A 12 -19.10 0.21 27.32
N HIS A 13 -17.96 0.82 27.66
CA HIS A 13 -17.41 1.89 26.83
C HIS A 13 -17.09 1.26 25.48
N ALA A 14 -17.96 1.47 24.49
CA ALA A 14 -17.62 1.25 23.11
C ALA A 14 -16.44 2.19 22.81
N GLY A 15 -15.26 1.63 22.53
CA GLY A 15 -14.15 2.41 22.01
C GLY A 15 -14.54 3.08 20.68
N PRO A 16 -13.76 4.05 20.18
CA PRO A 16 -14.06 4.74 18.94
C PRO A 16 -14.32 3.72 17.81
N ALA A 17 -15.27 4.03 16.93
CA ALA A 17 -15.57 3.18 15.79
C ALA A 17 -14.25 2.89 15.04
N SER A 18 -14.08 1.66 14.55
CA SER A 18 -12.79 1.19 13.99
C SER A 18 -12.24 2.10 12.87
N GLN A 19 -13.13 2.71 12.08
CA GLN A 19 -12.78 3.63 11.00
C GLN A 19 -12.25 4.98 11.49
N ASP A 20 -12.59 5.40 12.73
CA ASP A 20 -12.16 6.68 13.29
C ASP A 20 -10.67 6.66 13.64
N VAL A 21 -10.12 5.50 14.03
CA VAL A 21 -8.71 5.37 14.42
C VAL A 21 -7.75 5.78 13.30
N LEU A 22 -8.02 5.40 12.06
CA LEU A 22 -7.18 5.76 10.92
C LEU A 22 -7.39 7.22 10.52
N ARG A 23 -8.64 7.66 10.45
CA ARG A 23 -8.99 9.05 10.14
C ARG A 23 -8.38 10.01 11.17
N ASP A 24 -8.47 9.70 12.45
CA ASP A 24 -7.98 10.55 13.51
C ASP A 24 -6.44 10.63 13.48
N LEU A 25 -5.74 9.50 13.22
CA LEU A 25 -4.30 9.49 13.00
C LEU A 25 -3.89 10.41 11.83
N TYR A 26 -4.60 10.32 10.71
CA TYR A 26 -4.35 11.15 9.53
C TYR A 26 -4.62 12.63 9.78
N ALA A 27 -5.70 12.94 10.48
CA ALA A 27 -6.04 14.31 10.87
C ALA A 27 -4.97 14.91 11.81
N ASP A 28 -4.47 14.13 12.78
CA ASP A 28 -3.38 14.55 13.66
C ASP A 28 -2.10 14.84 12.86
N TRP A 29 -1.73 14.00 11.91
CA TRP A 29 -0.57 14.22 11.04
C TRP A 29 -0.73 15.47 10.18
N SER A 30 -1.91 15.64 9.58
CA SER A 30 -2.22 16.83 8.78
C SER A 30 -2.13 18.11 9.61
N ALA A 31 -2.62 18.08 10.85
CA ALA A 31 -2.52 19.21 11.78
C ALA A 31 -1.06 19.51 12.16
N ILE A 32 -0.23 18.49 12.42
CA ILE A 32 1.20 18.67 12.72
C ILE A 32 1.95 19.26 11.51
N MET A 33 1.70 18.73 10.30
CA MET A 33 2.32 19.25 9.07
C MET A 33 1.92 20.69 8.80
N ALA A 34 0.63 21.03 8.96
CA ALA A 34 0.13 22.40 8.80
C ALA A 34 0.72 23.38 9.83
N ALA A 35 0.90 22.94 11.07
CA ALA A 35 1.50 23.74 12.14
C ALA A 35 3.01 23.91 12.01
N THR A 36 3.67 23.08 11.19
CA THR A 36 5.14 23.05 11.05
C THR A 36 5.52 22.99 9.55
N PRO A 37 5.36 24.09 8.80
CA PRO A 37 5.63 24.10 7.34
C PRO A 37 7.07 23.70 6.97
N ASP A 38 8.04 23.94 7.86
CA ASP A 38 9.45 23.60 7.67
C ASP A 38 9.81 22.23 8.27
N LEU A 39 8.85 21.32 8.41
CA LEU A 39 9.07 19.98 8.94
C LEU A 39 10.06 19.21 8.04
N GLY A 40 11.28 19.02 8.53
CA GLY A 40 12.32 18.34 7.77
C GLY A 40 12.00 16.86 7.54
N ILE A 41 12.54 16.30 6.45
CA ILE A 41 12.24 14.90 6.02
C ILE A 41 12.45 13.86 7.13
N ARG A 42 13.39 14.05 8.04
CA ARG A 42 13.64 13.12 9.16
C ARG A 42 12.47 13.08 10.15
N LEU A 43 11.93 14.25 10.50
CA LEU A 43 10.76 14.33 11.39
C LEU A 43 9.51 13.83 10.68
N LEU A 44 9.36 14.13 9.40
CA LEU A 44 8.27 13.60 8.58
C LEU A 44 8.30 12.06 8.55
N ARG A 45 9.47 11.45 8.36
CA ARG A 45 9.63 9.99 8.42
C ARG A 45 9.25 9.43 9.79
N SER A 46 9.70 10.05 10.87
CA SER A 46 9.32 9.63 12.23
C SER A 46 7.82 9.69 12.47
N LEU A 47 7.14 10.71 11.94
CA LEU A 47 5.69 10.83 12.01
C LEU A 47 5.00 9.67 11.28
N PHE A 48 5.41 9.36 10.06
CA PHE A 48 4.82 8.30 9.24
C PHE A 48 5.25 6.88 9.66
N ASP A 49 6.30 6.73 10.47
CA ASP A 49 6.62 5.42 11.07
C ASP A 49 5.52 4.92 12.03
N GLU A 50 4.67 5.83 12.55
CA GLU A 50 3.49 5.50 13.35
C GLU A 50 2.35 4.83 12.56
N TRP A 51 2.45 4.67 11.25
CA TRP A 51 1.43 4.03 10.40
C TRP A 51 1.08 2.60 10.83
N HIS A 52 1.94 1.97 11.61
CA HIS A 52 1.67 0.65 12.18
C HIS A 52 0.59 0.66 13.29
N GLN A 53 0.26 1.80 13.88
CA GLN A 53 -0.62 1.89 15.06
C GLN A 53 -2.07 1.45 14.81
N PRO A 54 -2.74 1.82 13.69
CA PRO A 54 -4.09 1.38 13.42
C PRO A 54 -4.20 -0.13 13.23
N THR A 55 -3.13 -0.79 12.80
CA THR A 55 -3.13 -2.24 12.50
C THR A 55 -2.86 -3.05 13.75
N VAL A 56 -3.74 -4.00 14.07
CA VAL A 56 -3.52 -4.98 15.14
C VAL A 56 -2.41 -5.93 14.73
N GLU A 57 -1.59 -6.38 15.68
CA GLU A 57 -0.57 -7.39 15.40
C GLU A 57 -1.23 -8.69 14.90
N PRO A 58 -0.87 -9.21 13.69
CA PRO A 58 -1.48 -10.42 13.15
C PRO A 58 -1.05 -11.64 13.95
N GLN A 59 -2.03 -12.42 14.40
CA GLN A 59 -1.77 -13.65 15.14
C GLN A 59 -1.18 -14.74 14.23
N GLY A 60 -0.20 -15.52 14.74
CA GLY A 60 0.43 -16.60 14.00
C GLY A 60 1.34 -16.13 12.87
N VAL A 61 1.81 -14.88 12.91
CA VAL A 61 2.79 -14.34 11.97
C VAL A 61 4.08 -14.02 12.72
N THR A 62 5.20 -14.53 12.23
CA THR A 62 6.53 -14.18 12.72
C THR A 62 7.25 -13.29 11.72
N TYR A 63 8.20 -12.49 12.21
CA TYR A 63 8.97 -11.57 11.38
C TYR A 63 10.45 -11.93 11.40
N ARG A 64 11.11 -11.70 10.26
CA ARG A 64 12.55 -11.90 10.13
C ARG A 64 13.14 -10.79 9.25
N GLU A 65 14.07 -10.03 9.78
CA GLU A 65 14.87 -9.10 8.98
C GLU A 65 15.77 -9.87 8.01
N ASP A 66 15.96 -9.32 6.82
CA ASP A 66 16.76 -9.92 5.75
C ASP A 66 17.22 -8.83 4.76
N THR A 67 18.00 -9.24 3.77
CA THR A 67 18.37 -8.43 2.61
C THR A 67 18.01 -9.21 1.35
N VAL A 68 17.07 -8.67 0.54
CA VAL A 68 16.60 -9.30 -0.69
C VAL A 68 17.01 -8.42 -1.87
N GLY A 69 17.78 -8.98 -2.82
CA GLY A 69 18.30 -8.22 -3.95
C GLY A 69 19.22 -7.05 -3.56
N GLY A 70 19.88 -7.12 -2.40
CA GLY A 70 20.71 -6.03 -1.86
C GLY A 70 19.92 -4.97 -1.09
N VAL A 71 18.60 -5.12 -0.95
CA VAL A 71 17.71 -4.16 -0.29
C VAL A 71 17.26 -4.70 1.06
N PRO A 72 17.35 -3.93 2.16
CA PRO A 72 16.84 -4.32 3.46
C PRO A 72 15.34 -4.69 3.39
N SER A 73 14.91 -5.70 4.12
CA SER A 73 13.55 -6.21 4.02
C SER A 73 13.11 -6.88 5.32
N ILE A 74 11.81 -6.93 5.57
CA ILE A 74 11.23 -7.70 6.69
C ILE A 74 10.31 -8.77 6.12
N TRP A 75 10.66 -10.05 6.31
CA TRP A 75 9.78 -11.16 6.01
C TRP A 75 8.65 -11.26 7.03
N CYS A 76 7.44 -11.48 6.52
CA CYS A 76 6.24 -11.78 7.28
C CYS A 76 5.87 -13.23 6.98
N LEU A 77 5.97 -14.09 7.98
CA LEU A 77 5.90 -15.55 7.85
C LEU A 77 4.70 -16.10 8.62
N PRO A 78 3.51 -16.21 7.99
CA PRO A 78 2.35 -16.81 8.62
C PRO A 78 2.57 -18.30 8.86
N GLU A 79 2.06 -18.81 9.98
CA GLU A 79 2.07 -20.23 10.28
C GLU A 79 1.27 -21.00 9.22
N GLY A 80 1.86 -22.08 8.68
CA GLY A 80 1.23 -22.90 7.64
C GLY A 80 1.19 -22.30 6.23
N ALA A 81 1.77 -21.12 6.00
CA ALA A 81 1.81 -20.48 4.69
C ALA A 81 2.61 -21.28 3.66
N ASP A 82 2.16 -21.25 2.40
CA ASP A 82 2.91 -21.78 1.27
C ASP A 82 4.13 -20.90 0.96
N LYS A 83 5.31 -21.40 1.24
CA LYS A 83 6.57 -20.68 1.04
C LYS A 83 7.01 -20.59 -0.42
N SER A 84 6.37 -21.31 -1.33
CA SER A 84 6.59 -21.18 -2.78
C SER A 84 5.83 -19.98 -3.37
N LYS A 85 4.85 -19.42 -2.64
CA LYS A 85 4.07 -18.25 -3.02
C LYS A 85 4.55 -17.04 -2.24
N VAL A 86 5.00 -16.00 -2.94
CA VAL A 86 5.65 -14.86 -2.30
C VAL A 86 4.97 -13.55 -2.69
N LEU A 87 4.61 -12.75 -1.69
CA LEU A 87 4.17 -11.37 -1.86
C LEU A 87 5.38 -10.44 -1.69
N LEU A 88 5.81 -9.79 -2.78
CA LEU A 88 6.77 -8.70 -2.75
C LEU A 88 6.00 -7.42 -2.42
N TYR A 89 6.04 -7.02 -1.16
CA TYR A 89 5.31 -5.86 -0.66
C TYR A 89 6.17 -4.59 -0.71
N THR A 90 5.70 -3.59 -1.43
CA THR A 90 6.28 -2.25 -1.50
C THR A 90 5.42 -1.28 -0.69
N HIS A 91 6.01 -0.65 0.33
CA HIS A 91 5.29 0.21 1.26
C HIS A 91 4.89 1.57 0.67
N GLY A 92 3.80 2.16 1.20
CA GLY A 92 3.38 3.52 0.88
C GLY A 92 4.27 4.60 1.50
N GLY A 93 3.84 5.86 1.35
CA GLY A 93 4.53 7.02 1.90
C GLY A 93 5.14 7.94 0.86
N GLY A 94 4.51 8.11 -0.31
CA GLY A 94 4.90 9.09 -1.32
C GLY A 94 6.33 8.91 -1.84
N PHE A 95 6.89 7.69 -1.77
CA PHE A 95 8.30 7.36 -2.05
C PHE A 95 9.32 8.06 -1.12
N ALA A 96 8.88 8.85 -0.14
CA ALA A 96 9.74 9.68 0.72
C ALA A 96 9.73 9.26 2.19
N VAL A 97 8.61 8.72 2.67
CA VAL A 97 8.38 8.29 4.05
C VAL A 97 7.88 6.85 4.11
N GLY A 98 7.49 6.36 5.28
CA GLY A 98 7.16 4.96 5.49
C GLY A 98 8.41 4.07 5.53
N SER A 99 8.23 2.81 5.89
CA SER A 99 9.32 1.83 6.04
C SER A 99 8.77 0.40 6.03
N ALA A 100 9.65 -0.58 5.90
CA ALA A 100 9.28 -1.98 6.10
C ALA A 100 8.69 -2.21 7.49
N ALA A 101 9.19 -1.51 8.51
CA ALA A 101 8.70 -1.62 9.89
C ALA A 101 7.27 -1.10 10.05
N SER A 102 6.94 0.05 9.44
CA SER A 102 5.59 0.64 9.53
C SER A 102 4.52 -0.19 8.81
N HIS A 103 4.89 -1.01 7.83
CA HIS A 103 3.93 -1.78 7.01
C HIS A 103 3.91 -3.29 7.30
N ARG A 104 4.87 -3.83 8.11
CA ARG A 104 4.98 -5.27 8.35
C ARG A 104 3.69 -5.93 8.89
N LYS A 105 2.92 -5.21 9.72
CA LYS A 105 1.66 -5.75 10.27
C LYS A 105 0.61 -5.91 9.18
N LEU A 106 0.42 -4.90 8.33
CA LEU A 106 -0.50 -4.96 7.20
C LEU A 106 -0.09 -6.08 6.23
N ALA A 107 1.19 -6.11 5.85
CA ALA A 107 1.72 -7.18 4.99
C ALA A 107 1.55 -8.58 5.60
N GLY A 108 1.70 -8.71 6.93
CA GLY A 108 1.46 -9.94 7.68
C GLY A 108 0.01 -10.39 7.64
N HIS A 109 -0.95 -9.47 7.79
CA HIS A 109 -2.37 -9.77 7.65
C HIS A 109 -2.72 -10.24 6.24
N VAL A 110 -2.23 -9.55 5.21
CA VAL A 110 -2.44 -9.93 3.82
C VAL A 110 -1.86 -11.30 3.53
N ALA A 111 -0.60 -11.53 3.89
CA ALA A 111 0.09 -12.81 3.71
C ALA A 111 -0.69 -13.97 4.34
N ARG A 112 -1.16 -13.77 5.59
CA ARG A 112 -1.99 -14.75 6.28
C ARG A 112 -3.33 -15.00 5.57
N ALA A 113 -4.01 -13.96 5.09
CA ALA A 113 -5.29 -14.09 4.43
C ALA A 113 -5.21 -14.90 3.13
N VAL A 114 -4.14 -14.69 2.35
CA VAL A 114 -3.94 -15.40 1.07
C VAL A 114 -3.22 -16.74 1.23
N GLY A 115 -2.63 -17.01 2.40
CA GLY A 115 -1.90 -18.24 2.69
C GLY A 115 -0.50 -18.31 2.08
N ALA A 116 0.14 -17.16 1.81
CA ALA A 116 1.47 -17.03 1.24
C ALA A 116 2.46 -16.43 2.27
N VAL A 117 3.74 -16.40 1.96
CA VAL A 117 4.71 -15.58 2.68
C VAL A 117 4.81 -14.20 2.02
N SER A 118 5.13 -13.17 2.80
CA SER A 118 5.38 -11.83 2.28
C SER A 118 6.72 -11.31 2.77
N PHE A 119 7.31 -10.37 2.07
CA PHE A 119 8.33 -9.50 2.64
C PHE A 119 8.09 -8.06 2.22
N VAL A 120 8.32 -7.15 3.16
CA VAL A 120 8.22 -5.71 2.93
C VAL A 120 9.60 -5.20 2.57
N LEU A 121 9.71 -4.60 1.39
CA LEU A 121 10.96 -4.05 0.87
C LEU A 121 11.17 -2.64 1.43
N ASP A 122 12.29 -2.38 2.06
CA ASP A 122 12.69 -1.04 2.54
C ASP A 122 13.52 -0.34 1.46
N TYR A 123 12.85 -0.04 0.34
CA TYR A 123 13.48 0.52 -0.85
C TYR A 123 14.04 1.93 -0.63
N ARG A 124 14.98 2.35 -1.47
CA ARG A 124 15.60 3.68 -1.44
C ARG A 124 14.54 4.78 -1.61
N ARG A 125 14.54 5.76 -0.71
CA ARG A 125 13.51 6.81 -0.63
C ARG A 125 14.03 8.15 -1.12
N ALA A 126 13.11 8.95 -1.68
CA ALA A 126 13.32 10.34 -2.00
C ALA A 126 13.42 11.19 -0.71
N PRO A 127 14.03 12.38 -0.75
CA PRO A 127 14.70 12.99 -1.91
C PRO A 127 16.13 12.49 -2.14
N GLU A 128 16.69 11.66 -1.23
CA GLU A 128 18.07 11.17 -1.33
C GLU A 128 18.28 10.30 -2.57
N PHE A 129 17.24 9.56 -2.97
CA PHE A 129 17.22 8.70 -4.15
C PHE A 129 15.96 8.97 -4.95
N GLN A 130 16.12 9.60 -6.11
CA GLN A 130 15.03 9.93 -7.01
C GLN A 130 14.66 8.73 -7.89
N HIS A 131 13.50 8.82 -8.56
CA HIS A 131 13.12 7.87 -9.58
C HIS A 131 14.22 7.75 -10.66
N PRO A 132 14.60 6.54 -11.10
CA PRO A 132 13.92 5.24 -10.92
C PRO A 132 14.49 4.34 -9.80
N ALA A 133 15.23 4.88 -8.81
CA ALA A 133 15.91 4.07 -7.80
C ALA A 133 14.98 3.05 -7.11
N GLN A 134 13.73 3.42 -6.85
CA GLN A 134 12.73 2.57 -6.22
C GLN A 134 12.35 1.38 -7.11
N VAL A 135 12.22 1.62 -8.41
CA VAL A 135 11.91 0.56 -9.41
C VAL A 135 13.09 -0.40 -9.55
N GLU A 136 14.34 0.13 -9.55
CA GLU A 136 15.55 -0.69 -9.58
C GLU A 136 15.63 -1.62 -8.38
N ASP A 137 15.34 -1.12 -7.17
CA ASP A 137 15.31 -1.92 -5.95
C ASP A 137 14.23 -3.00 -6.01
N GLY A 138 13.05 -2.67 -6.48
CA GLY A 138 11.95 -3.62 -6.64
C GLY A 138 12.26 -4.72 -7.66
N VAL A 139 12.86 -4.38 -8.80
CA VAL A 139 13.31 -5.35 -9.81
C VAL A 139 14.44 -6.22 -9.26
N ALA A 140 15.40 -5.64 -8.53
CA ALA A 140 16.48 -6.41 -7.91
C ALA A 140 15.96 -7.41 -6.88
N ALA A 141 14.97 -7.04 -6.09
CA ALA A 141 14.31 -7.94 -5.15
C ALA A 141 13.54 -9.06 -5.86
N PHE A 142 12.82 -8.74 -6.95
CA PHE A 142 12.15 -9.75 -7.79
C PHE A 142 13.17 -10.74 -8.36
N ASP A 143 14.29 -10.26 -8.89
CA ASP A 143 15.35 -11.10 -9.45
C ASP A 143 15.97 -12.02 -8.41
N ALA A 144 16.17 -11.53 -7.20
CA ALA A 144 16.68 -12.34 -6.09
C ALA A 144 15.73 -13.48 -5.72
N LEU A 145 14.41 -13.24 -5.73
CA LEU A 145 13.42 -14.30 -5.52
C LEU A 145 13.48 -15.36 -6.63
N VAL A 146 13.54 -14.93 -7.89
CA VAL A 146 13.65 -15.86 -9.03
C VAL A 146 14.95 -16.66 -8.94
N ALA A 147 16.07 -16.02 -8.62
CA ALA A 147 17.35 -16.67 -8.44
C ALA A 147 17.34 -17.67 -7.25
N SER A 148 16.50 -17.45 -6.24
CA SER A 148 16.31 -18.39 -5.12
C SER A 148 15.42 -19.58 -5.45
N GLY A 149 14.87 -19.64 -6.67
CA GLY A 149 14.07 -20.75 -7.16
C GLY A 149 12.55 -20.52 -7.10
N ILE A 150 12.08 -19.33 -6.75
CA ILE A 150 10.66 -18.97 -6.83
C ILE A 150 10.31 -18.70 -8.30
N ALA A 151 9.29 -19.37 -8.83
CA ALA A 151 8.87 -19.14 -10.20
C ALA A 151 8.22 -17.74 -10.34
N PRO A 152 8.49 -16.98 -11.43
CA PRO A 152 7.94 -15.64 -11.61
C PRO A 152 6.41 -15.54 -11.39
N GLN A 153 5.66 -16.53 -11.89
CA GLN A 153 4.20 -16.61 -11.72
C GLN A 153 3.73 -16.85 -10.28
N ASP A 154 4.62 -17.25 -9.38
CA ASP A 154 4.37 -17.49 -7.97
C ASP A 154 4.73 -16.26 -7.10
N ILE A 155 5.22 -15.20 -7.74
CA ILE A 155 5.47 -13.90 -7.11
C ILE A 155 4.28 -12.99 -7.42
N THR A 156 3.74 -12.34 -6.40
CA THR A 156 2.80 -11.24 -6.54
C THR A 156 3.48 -9.97 -6.08
N THR A 157 3.53 -8.95 -6.91
CA THR A 157 3.90 -7.61 -6.44
C THR A 157 2.68 -6.93 -5.83
N ILE A 158 2.84 -6.39 -4.64
CA ILE A 158 1.76 -5.77 -3.88
C ILE A 158 2.26 -4.52 -3.19
N GLY A 159 1.39 -3.52 -3.03
CA GLY A 159 1.73 -2.32 -2.27
C GLY A 159 0.54 -1.39 -2.10
N ASP A 160 0.76 -0.37 -1.30
CA ASP A 160 -0.23 0.66 -0.99
C ASP A 160 0.27 2.05 -1.40
N SER A 161 -0.63 2.95 -1.82
CA SER A 161 -0.30 4.33 -2.18
C SER A 161 0.85 4.39 -3.22
N ALA A 162 1.94 5.09 -2.92
CA ALA A 162 3.18 5.08 -3.73
C ALA A 162 3.76 3.67 -3.91
N GLY A 163 3.64 2.80 -2.91
CA GLY A 163 4.02 1.40 -3.03
C GLY A 163 3.11 0.62 -3.98
N GLY A 164 1.83 0.96 -4.08
CA GLY A 164 0.92 0.43 -5.10
C GLY A 164 1.36 0.81 -6.52
N ASN A 165 1.83 2.05 -6.71
CA ASN A 165 2.50 2.48 -7.94
C ASN A 165 3.74 1.61 -8.20
N LEU A 166 4.61 1.47 -7.20
CA LEU A 166 5.84 0.70 -7.34
C LEU A 166 5.59 -0.77 -7.69
N ALA A 167 4.59 -1.40 -7.09
CA ALA A 167 4.19 -2.77 -7.41
C ALA A 167 3.80 -2.93 -8.89
N ILE A 168 3.09 -1.94 -9.45
CA ILE A 168 2.73 -1.86 -10.87
C ILE A 168 3.98 -1.58 -11.72
N ALA A 169 4.81 -0.62 -11.31
CA ALA A 169 6.00 -0.21 -12.04
C ALA A 169 7.04 -1.33 -12.17
N ILE A 170 7.20 -2.19 -11.16
CA ILE A 170 8.04 -3.39 -11.22
C ILE A 170 7.57 -4.31 -12.35
N ALA A 171 6.27 -4.63 -12.41
CA ALA A 171 5.70 -5.48 -13.45
C ALA A 171 5.85 -4.85 -14.86
N LEU A 172 5.62 -3.54 -14.98
CA LEU A 172 5.81 -2.79 -16.23
C LEU A 172 7.29 -2.78 -16.67
N SER A 173 8.21 -2.61 -15.72
CA SER A 173 9.65 -2.60 -16.00
C SER A 173 10.12 -3.96 -16.54
N LEU A 174 9.70 -5.05 -15.91
CA LEU A 174 10.01 -6.41 -16.37
C LEU A 174 9.41 -6.68 -17.77
N LYS A 175 8.16 -6.27 -17.99
CA LYS A 175 7.50 -6.35 -19.30
C LYS A 175 8.28 -5.58 -20.37
N ALA A 176 8.67 -4.34 -20.09
CA ALA A 176 9.44 -3.51 -21.05
C ALA A 176 10.78 -4.12 -21.41
N GLN A 177 11.38 -4.93 -20.52
CA GLN A 177 12.61 -5.69 -20.77
C GLN A 177 12.35 -7.03 -21.49
N GLY A 178 11.11 -7.37 -21.82
CA GLY A 178 10.76 -8.68 -22.44
C GLY A 178 10.98 -9.86 -21.50
N ARG A 179 10.95 -9.65 -20.19
CA ARG A 179 11.22 -10.64 -19.14
C ARG A 179 9.91 -11.20 -18.55
N PRO A 180 9.94 -12.43 -18.01
CA PRO A 180 8.82 -12.91 -17.21
C PRO A 180 8.57 -11.98 -16.01
N GLY A 181 7.31 -11.56 -15.85
CA GLY A 181 6.85 -10.73 -14.73
C GLY A 181 6.19 -11.53 -13.62
N PRO A 182 5.65 -10.86 -12.58
CA PRO A 182 4.88 -11.48 -11.52
C PRO A 182 3.59 -12.12 -12.07
N GLY A 183 3.07 -13.13 -11.36
CA GLY A 183 1.80 -13.77 -11.73
C GLY A 183 0.58 -12.89 -11.50
N SER A 184 0.69 -11.93 -10.59
CA SER A 184 -0.38 -10.98 -10.29
C SER A 184 0.17 -9.70 -9.63
N VAL A 185 -0.66 -8.65 -9.66
CA VAL A 185 -0.37 -7.36 -9.01
C VAL A 185 -1.54 -6.97 -8.11
N VAL A 186 -1.24 -6.48 -6.91
CA VAL A 186 -2.24 -5.96 -5.96
C VAL A 186 -1.87 -4.53 -5.59
N ALA A 187 -2.83 -3.62 -5.69
CA ALA A 187 -2.62 -2.22 -5.35
C ALA A 187 -3.72 -1.69 -4.42
N PHE A 188 -3.34 -1.25 -3.24
CA PHE A 188 -4.23 -0.61 -2.27
C PHE A 188 -4.11 0.90 -2.39
N SER A 189 -5.21 1.58 -2.74
CA SER A 189 -5.24 3.05 -2.88
C SER A 189 -4.03 3.60 -3.65
N PRO A 190 -3.70 3.10 -4.86
CA PRO A 190 -2.44 3.43 -5.52
C PRO A 190 -2.35 4.91 -5.90
N TRP A 191 -1.23 5.56 -5.60
CA TRP A 191 -0.91 6.90 -6.07
C TRP A 191 -0.15 6.83 -7.39
N LEU A 192 -0.81 7.20 -8.48
CA LEU A 192 -0.30 7.02 -9.84
C LEU A 192 -0.05 8.32 -10.59
N ASP A 193 -0.90 9.34 -10.35
CA ASP A 193 -0.92 10.57 -11.14
C ASP A 193 0.14 11.57 -10.65
N MET A 194 1.29 11.58 -11.32
CA MET A 194 2.37 12.52 -11.03
C MET A 194 2.13 13.94 -11.61
N GLU A 195 0.93 14.21 -12.15
CA GLU A 195 0.53 15.54 -12.63
C GLU A 195 -0.57 16.19 -11.76
N ASN A 196 -1.06 15.48 -10.72
CA ASN A 196 -2.14 15.92 -9.84
C ASN A 196 -3.41 16.39 -10.60
N LYS A 197 -3.81 15.65 -11.66
CA LYS A 197 -4.96 15.98 -12.51
C LYS A 197 -6.24 15.23 -12.14
N GLY A 198 -6.18 14.43 -11.07
CA GLY A 198 -7.30 13.64 -10.60
C GLY A 198 -8.49 14.50 -10.18
N GLU A 199 -9.71 14.15 -10.62
CA GLU A 199 -10.94 14.86 -10.24
C GLU A 199 -11.20 14.72 -8.73
N THR A 200 -10.98 13.53 -8.17
CA THR A 200 -11.21 13.28 -6.75
C THR A 200 -10.20 13.98 -5.84
N LEU A 201 -9.06 14.41 -6.36
CA LEU A 201 -8.12 15.26 -5.62
C LEU A 201 -8.75 16.61 -5.24
N VAL A 202 -9.76 17.05 -6.00
CA VAL A 202 -10.54 18.27 -5.74
C VAL A 202 -11.84 17.94 -5.00
N THR A 203 -12.60 16.96 -5.47
CA THR A 203 -13.95 16.68 -4.94
C THR A 203 -13.93 16.00 -3.57
N ASN A 204 -12.88 15.24 -3.25
CA ASN A 204 -12.72 14.53 -1.99
C ASN A 204 -11.73 15.20 -1.01
N ASN A 205 -11.19 16.36 -1.37
CA ASN A 205 -10.20 17.06 -0.53
C ASN A 205 -10.69 17.36 0.89
N ASP A 206 -11.99 17.62 1.06
CA ASP A 206 -12.58 17.90 2.37
C ASP A 206 -12.92 16.62 3.17
N THR A 207 -12.88 15.45 2.53
CA THR A 207 -13.23 14.15 3.14
C THR A 207 -12.02 13.25 3.38
N ASP A 208 -10.94 13.42 2.63
CA ASP A 208 -9.66 12.74 2.85
C ASP A 208 -8.92 13.43 4.01
N ALA A 209 -8.61 12.68 5.06
CA ALA A 209 -7.98 13.24 6.24
C ALA A 209 -6.45 13.44 6.09
N LEU A 210 -5.83 12.92 5.02
CA LEU A 210 -4.37 12.93 4.83
C LEU A 210 -3.95 13.57 3.51
N ILE A 211 -4.53 13.13 2.40
CA ILE A 211 -4.00 13.44 1.07
C ILE A 211 -4.54 14.79 0.60
N THR A 212 -3.62 15.74 0.41
CA THR A 212 -3.91 17.07 -0.18
C THR A 212 -3.06 17.31 -1.42
N PRO A 213 -3.47 18.21 -2.31
CA PRO A 213 -2.67 18.61 -3.47
C PRO A 213 -1.26 19.05 -3.09
N GLU A 214 -1.10 19.86 -2.03
CA GLU A 214 0.18 20.41 -1.58
C GLU A 214 1.12 19.30 -1.07
N LEU A 215 0.59 18.32 -0.33
CA LEU A 215 1.38 17.16 0.11
C LEU A 215 1.91 16.38 -1.09
N LEU A 216 1.06 16.12 -2.08
CA LEU A 216 1.46 15.39 -3.29
C LEU A 216 2.46 16.19 -4.14
N GLU A 217 2.30 17.51 -4.29
CA GLU A 217 3.26 18.37 -5.00
C GLU A 217 4.66 18.27 -4.39
N GLY A 218 4.76 18.34 -3.06
CA GLY A 218 6.03 18.18 -2.36
C GLY A 218 6.66 16.80 -2.58
N MET A 219 5.86 15.74 -2.58
CA MET A 219 6.32 14.37 -2.84
C MET A 219 6.73 14.17 -4.31
N ILE A 220 5.99 14.70 -5.28
CA ILE A 220 6.33 14.69 -6.71
C ILE A 220 7.69 15.37 -6.93
N ALA A 221 7.86 16.58 -6.40
CA ALA A 221 9.12 17.31 -6.53
C ALA A 221 10.30 16.52 -5.93
N GLY A 222 10.09 15.85 -4.79
CA GLY A 222 11.11 15.03 -4.15
C GLY A 222 11.50 13.80 -4.97
N VAL A 223 10.52 13.08 -5.53
CA VAL A 223 10.77 11.79 -6.20
C VAL A 223 11.18 11.96 -7.66
N LEU A 224 10.63 12.94 -8.39
CA LEU A 224 10.96 13.15 -9.81
C LEU A 224 12.16 14.10 -9.98
N GLY A 225 12.38 15.03 -9.05
CA GLY A 225 13.33 16.13 -9.23
C GLY A 225 12.99 16.95 -10.48
N ASP A 226 14.03 17.56 -11.06
CA ASP A 226 13.88 18.42 -12.25
C ASP A 226 14.04 17.67 -13.58
N THR A 227 14.31 16.38 -13.55
CA THR A 227 14.77 15.61 -14.73
C THR A 227 13.82 14.55 -15.23
N VAL A 228 12.90 14.09 -14.40
CA VAL A 228 11.97 13.00 -14.75
C VAL A 228 10.65 13.59 -15.26
N ASP A 229 10.24 13.16 -16.44
CA ASP A 229 8.92 13.52 -17.00
C ASP A 229 7.81 12.94 -16.10
N PRO A 230 6.88 13.76 -15.57
CA PRO A 230 5.75 13.29 -14.78
C PRO A 230 4.80 12.34 -15.56
N LYS A 231 4.99 12.19 -16.86
CA LYS A 231 4.31 11.20 -17.72
C LYS A 231 5.12 9.95 -17.99
N ALA A 232 6.34 9.84 -17.45
CA ALA A 232 7.15 8.64 -17.61
C ALA A 232 6.40 7.41 -17.11
N PRO A 233 6.19 6.34 -17.91
CA PRO A 233 5.28 5.23 -17.58
C PRO A 233 5.64 4.46 -16.30
N LEU A 234 6.91 4.47 -15.87
CA LEU A 234 7.33 3.84 -14.62
C LEU A 234 7.17 4.75 -13.40
N ALA A 235 7.01 6.06 -13.58
CA ALA A 235 6.67 7.02 -12.52
C ALA A 235 5.16 7.22 -12.45
N ASN A 236 4.50 7.31 -13.60
CA ASN A 236 3.06 7.52 -13.75
C ASN A 236 2.45 6.41 -14.61
N PRO A 237 2.07 5.28 -14.02
CA PRO A 237 1.51 4.13 -14.74
C PRO A 237 0.25 4.43 -15.54
N LEU A 238 -0.44 5.56 -15.29
CA LEU A 238 -1.57 5.98 -16.11
C LEU A 238 -1.18 6.27 -17.58
N TYR A 239 0.09 6.40 -17.90
CA TYR A 239 0.61 6.54 -19.26
C TYR A 239 1.22 5.25 -19.84
N ALA A 240 1.16 4.14 -19.09
CA ALA A 240 1.72 2.87 -19.51
C ALA A 240 0.82 2.12 -20.50
N ASP A 241 1.44 1.23 -21.27
CA ASP A 241 0.76 0.19 -22.04
C ASP A 241 0.56 -1.07 -21.18
N PHE A 242 -0.71 -1.40 -20.89
CA PHE A 242 -1.10 -2.57 -20.11
C PHE A 242 -1.33 -3.83 -20.94
N THR A 243 -1.08 -3.85 -22.25
CA THR A 243 -1.22 -5.05 -23.09
C THR A 243 -0.37 -6.19 -22.54
N GLY A 244 -0.99 -7.33 -22.20
CA GLY A 244 -0.29 -8.48 -21.59
C GLY A 244 0.20 -8.28 -20.16
N PHE A 245 -0.30 -7.25 -19.44
CA PHE A 245 -0.03 -7.05 -18.03
C PHE A 245 -0.67 -8.17 -17.19
N PRO A 246 -0.06 -8.59 -16.07
CA PRO A 246 -0.65 -9.61 -15.19
C PRO A 246 -2.00 -9.19 -14.64
N ARG A 247 -2.77 -10.18 -14.15
CA ARG A 247 -4.05 -9.91 -13.49
C ARG A 247 -3.86 -8.95 -12.32
N LEU A 248 -4.84 -8.06 -12.11
CA LEU A 248 -4.71 -6.91 -11.23
C LEU A 248 -5.87 -6.85 -10.23
N TYR A 249 -5.55 -6.70 -8.94
CA TYR A 249 -6.52 -6.38 -7.89
C TYR A 249 -6.25 -4.97 -7.37
N VAL A 250 -7.29 -4.14 -7.36
CA VAL A 250 -7.22 -2.77 -6.87
C VAL A 250 -8.27 -2.56 -5.79
N THR A 251 -7.91 -1.95 -4.67
CA THR A 251 -8.89 -1.43 -3.71
C THR A 251 -8.60 0.02 -3.37
N ALA A 252 -9.65 0.78 -3.08
CA ALA A 252 -9.57 2.19 -2.67
C ALA A 252 -10.71 2.54 -1.73
N GLY A 253 -10.54 3.57 -0.91
CA GLY A 253 -11.61 4.15 -0.12
C GLY A 253 -12.48 5.10 -0.96
N SER A 254 -13.78 5.16 -0.70
CA SER A 254 -14.66 6.03 -1.48
C SER A 254 -14.53 7.51 -1.13
N VAL A 255 -13.92 7.83 0.01
CA VAL A 255 -13.74 9.23 0.46
C VAL A 255 -12.30 9.76 0.30
N GLU A 256 -11.39 8.93 -0.26
CA GLU A 256 -10.00 9.33 -0.47
C GLU A 256 -9.81 10.19 -1.73
N SER A 257 -8.87 11.12 -1.68
CA SER A 257 -8.51 12.01 -2.79
C SER A 257 -7.89 11.28 -3.98
N LEU A 258 -7.38 10.07 -3.80
CA LEU A 258 -6.75 9.25 -4.85
C LEU A 258 -7.71 8.21 -5.48
N LEU A 259 -9.01 8.27 -5.18
CA LEU A 259 -9.98 7.31 -5.72
C LEU A 259 -9.94 7.22 -7.25
N ASP A 260 -9.83 8.34 -7.95
CA ASP A 260 -9.79 8.34 -9.41
C ASP A 260 -8.49 7.78 -10.00
N ASN A 261 -7.39 7.78 -9.27
CA ASN A 261 -6.18 7.05 -9.66
C ASN A 261 -6.50 5.56 -9.86
N SER A 262 -7.27 4.99 -8.93
CA SER A 262 -7.72 3.60 -9.00
C SER A 262 -8.71 3.35 -10.14
N THR A 263 -9.71 4.22 -10.32
CA THR A 263 -10.71 4.04 -11.37
C THR A 263 -10.12 4.24 -12.76
N ARG A 264 -9.25 5.24 -12.97
CA ARG A 264 -8.52 5.49 -14.21
C ARG A 264 -7.56 4.35 -14.56
N LEU A 265 -6.86 3.79 -13.57
CA LEU A 265 -6.02 2.59 -13.75
C LEU A 265 -6.84 1.40 -14.26
N VAL A 266 -7.96 1.13 -13.59
CA VAL A 266 -8.85 0.01 -13.92
C VAL A 266 -9.44 0.14 -15.31
N GLU A 267 -9.87 1.34 -15.70
CA GLU A 267 -10.36 1.61 -17.05
C GLU A 267 -9.30 1.31 -18.11
N ARG A 268 -8.06 1.81 -17.92
CA ARG A 268 -6.95 1.58 -18.84
C ARG A 268 -6.55 0.13 -18.94
N ALA A 269 -6.44 -0.55 -17.80
CA ALA A 269 -6.06 -1.95 -17.77
C ALA A 269 -7.11 -2.85 -18.44
N ARG A 270 -8.41 -2.61 -18.17
CA ARG A 270 -9.52 -3.31 -18.85
C ARG A 270 -9.55 -3.05 -20.36
N ALA A 271 -9.31 -1.81 -20.78
CA ALA A 271 -9.23 -1.46 -22.21
C ALA A 271 -8.08 -2.20 -22.92
N ALA A 272 -7.01 -2.56 -22.21
CA ALA A 272 -5.90 -3.37 -22.70
C ALA A 272 -6.13 -4.89 -22.56
N GLY A 273 -7.31 -5.33 -22.11
CA GLY A 273 -7.66 -6.75 -21.96
C GLY A 273 -7.14 -7.42 -20.69
N VAL A 274 -6.70 -6.65 -19.70
CA VAL A 274 -6.25 -7.19 -18.40
C VAL A 274 -7.45 -7.65 -17.57
N ASP A 275 -7.32 -8.78 -16.89
CA ASP A 275 -8.26 -9.22 -15.86
C ASP A 275 -8.08 -8.34 -14.61
N VAL A 276 -9.08 -7.47 -14.34
CA VAL A 276 -9.02 -6.48 -13.27
C VAL A 276 -10.22 -6.58 -12.34
N THR A 277 -9.93 -6.77 -11.07
CA THR A 277 -10.90 -6.60 -9.97
C THR A 277 -10.69 -5.24 -9.30
N LEU A 278 -11.78 -4.47 -9.13
CA LEU A 278 -11.81 -3.24 -8.35
C LEU A 278 -12.78 -3.42 -7.18
N SER A 279 -12.29 -3.16 -5.97
CA SER A 279 -13.09 -3.13 -4.74
C SER A 279 -13.04 -1.74 -4.12
N ILE A 280 -14.19 -1.11 -3.89
CA ILE A 280 -14.27 0.20 -3.25
C ILE A 280 -14.82 0.03 -1.84
N GLY A 281 -14.05 0.47 -0.84
CA GLY A 281 -14.48 0.55 0.54
C GLY A 281 -15.33 1.80 0.78
N GLU A 282 -16.65 1.61 0.95
CA GLU A 282 -17.56 2.74 1.14
C GLU A 282 -17.30 3.48 2.45
N GLY A 283 -17.17 4.81 2.38
CA GLY A 283 -16.85 5.68 3.53
C GLY A 283 -15.42 5.52 4.06
N GLN A 284 -14.55 4.76 3.38
CA GLN A 284 -13.20 4.47 3.87
C GLN A 284 -12.19 5.50 3.39
N GLN A 285 -11.19 5.77 4.26
CA GLN A 285 -10.06 6.66 4.04
C GLN A 285 -8.98 5.99 3.16
N HIS A 286 -8.01 6.79 2.75
CA HIS A 286 -6.81 6.34 2.04
C HIS A 286 -6.12 5.16 2.75
N VAL A 287 -5.84 4.08 2.02
CA VAL A 287 -5.26 2.83 2.52
C VAL A 287 -6.00 2.28 3.75
N TYR A 288 -7.32 2.24 3.72
CA TYR A 288 -8.14 1.70 4.82
C TYR A 288 -7.77 0.26 5.25
N PRO A 289 -7.10 -0.59 4.45
CA PRO A 289 -6.56 -1.86 4.92
C PRO A 289 -5.65 -1.79 6.16
N PHE A 290 -5.09 -0.62 6.52
CA PHE A 290 -4.40 -0.43 7.81
C PHE A 290 -5.28 -0.71 9.04
N LEU A 291 -6.59 -0.72 8.90
CA LEU A 291 -7.53 -1.12 9.96
C LEU A 291 -7.62 -2.65 10.15
N ALA A 292 -6.68 -3.40 9.59
CA ALA A 292 -6.62 -4.85 9.72
C ALA A 292 -6.59 -5.30 11.20
N GLY A 293 -7.44 -6.28 11.51
CA GLY A 293 -7.67 -6.78 12.86
C GLY A 293 -8.63 -5.93 13.70
N ARG A 294 -9.10 -4.76 13.20
CA ARG A 294 -10.05 -3.88 13.89
C ARG A 294 -11.38 -3.73 13.15
N SER A 295 -11.36 -3.74 11.82
CA SER A 295 -12.51 -3.45 10.97
C SER A 295 -13.07 -4.69 10.31
N ALA A 296 -14.38 -4.89 10.41
CA ALA A 296 -15.08 -5.95 9.68
C ALA A 296 -15.02 -5.71 8.16
N ILE A 297 -15.05 -4.45 7.71
CA ILE A 297 -14.92 -4.08 6.29
C ILE A 297 -13.56 -4.56 5.74
N VAL A 298 -12.48 -4.39 6.52
CA VAL A 298 -11.16 -4.87 6.11
C VAL A 298 -11.07 -6.39 6.14
N ALA A 299 -11.72 -7.05 7.09
CA ALA A 299 -11.79 -8.51 7.11
C ALA A 299 -12.50 -9.05 5.86
N GLU A 300 -13.64 -8.47 5.49
CA GLU A 300 -14.36 -8.80 4.25
C GLU A 300 -13.53 -8.51 2.99
N GLU A 301 -12.77 -7.41 2.99
CA GLU A 301 -11.88 -7.06 1.89
C GLU A 301 -10.77 -8.10 1.71
N PHE A 302 -10.17 -8.55 2.81
CA PHE A 302 -9.15 -9.61 2.75
C PHE A 302 -9.72 -10.97 2.36
N ASP A 303 -10.97 -11.27 2.69
CA ASP A 303 -11.66 -12.48 2.21
C ASP A 303 -11.90 -12.42 0.69
N LYS A 304 -12.27 -11.24 0.15
CA LYS A 304 -12.38 -11.02 -1.31
C LYS A 304 -11.02 -11.18 -1.99
N LEU A 305 -9.99 -10.53 -1.46
CA LEU A 305 -8.61 -10.64 -1.97
C LEU A 305 -8.13 -12.09 -1.95
N ALA A 306 -8.34 -12.81 -0.84
CA ALA A 306 -7.94 -14.20 -0.71
C ALA A 306 -8.69 -15.12 -1.69
N THR A 307 -9.96 -14.85 -1.96
CA THR A 307 -10.75 -15.57 -2.97
C THR A 307 -10.20 -15.30 -4.37
N TRP A 308 -9.95 -14.03 -4.70
CA TRP A 308 -9.34 -13.65 -5.97
C TRP A 308 -7.94 -14.25 -6.14
N TYR A 309 -7.13 -14.25 -5.11
CA TYR A 309 -5.75 -14.74 -5.14
C TYR A 309 -5.67 -16.25 -5.47
N ARG A 310 -6.63 -17.04 -4.98
CA ARG A 310 -6.68 -18.51 -5.20
C ARG A 310 -7.26 -18.93 -6.55
N ASN A 311 -8.00 -18.07 -7.24
CA ASN A 311 -8.59 -18.31 -8.57
C ASN A 311 -7.63 -17.91 -9.69
#